data_d6ecd4ede05f9fc19391709a9f1a8190
#
_entry.id   d6ecd4ede05f9fc19391709a9f1a8190
#
_cell.length_a   1.000
_cell.length_b   1.000
_cell.length_c   1.000
_cell.angle_alpha   90.00
_cell.angle_beta   90.00
_cell.angle_gamma   90.00
#
_symmetry.space_group_name_H-M   'P 1'
#
loop_
_entity.id
_entity.type
_entity.pdbx_description
1 polymer ?
#
loop_
_entity_poly.entity_id
_entity_poly.type
_entity_poly.pdbx_seq_one_letter_code
_entity_poly.pdbx_strand_id
1 'polypeptide(L)'
;MVSSVDGKITKWEHGNAYNWNSQGDRKHFDALVVKANLIVMGSTTYDVIRPKAKKGVLRIVMTSKPARYSGQEVAGQLEFTSEDPRSLVARLAKKGYKELLLVGGGGLNSTFFKAGLVDEFWLTIEPKIFGKGKMIVDDTPLDVNLQLETFKKLNLDGTLLLKYKPKKS
;
A
#
# COMPACT_ATOMS: atom_id res chain seq x y z
N MET A 1 -5.03 2.63 1.09
CA MET A 1 -4.77 2.02 2.42
C MET A 1 -6.05 2.05 3.23
N VAL A 2 -6.37 0.98 3.99
CA VAL A 2 -7.51 0.98 4.93
C VAL A 2 -6.99 0.84 6.36
N SER A 3 -7.62 1.56 7.29
CA SER A 3 -7.32 1.48 8.73
C SER A 3 -8.59 1.57 9.59
N SER A 4 -8.47 1.14 10.83
CA SER A 4 -9.40 1.49 11.91
C SER A 4 -9.22 2.95 12.34
N VAL A 5 -10.13 3.48 13.15
CA VAL A 5 -10.06 4.85 13.70
C VAL A 5 -8.79 5.06 14.53
N ASP A 6 -8.30 4.02 15.21
CA ASP A 6 -7.04 4.04 15.96
C ASP A 6 -5.80 3.68 15.11
N GLY A 7 -5.90 3.82 13.76
CA GLY A 7 -4.79 3.72 12.81
C GLY A 7 -4.25 2.32 12.54
N LYS A 8 -4.98 1.25 12.92
CA LYS A 8 -4.53 -0.12 12.70
C LYS A 8 -4.92 -0.62 11.30
N ILE A 9 -3.94 -1.18 10.58
CA ILE A 9 -4.14 -1.81 9.27
C ILE A 9 -4.32 -3.33 9.35
N THR A 10 -4.17 -3.90 10.54
CA THR A 10 -4.48 -5.29 10.84
C THR A 10 -5.36 -5.37 12.08
N LYS A 11 -6.29 -6.34 12.08
CA LYS A 11 -7.04 -6.67 13.29
C LYS A 11 -6.25 -7.72 14.07
N TRP A 12 -5.57 -7.29 15.15
CA TRP A 12 -4.68 -8.12 15.96
C TRP A 12 -3.59 -8.78 15.11
N GLU A 13 -3.50 -10.12 15.13
CA GLU A 13 -2.55 -10.92 14.33
C GLU A 13 -3.02 -11.17 12.88
N HIS A 14 -4.29 -10.83 12.55
CA HIS A 14 -4.87 -11.10 11.24
C HIS A 14 -4.48 -10.02 10.22
N GLY A 15 -3.56 -10.36 9.33
CA GLY A 15 -3.02 -9.41 8.33
C GLY A 15 -3.96 -9.10 7.16
N ASN A 16 -5.03 -9.87 6.95
CA ASN A 16 -5.92 -9.68 5.81
C ASN A 16 -7.04 -8.69 6.12
N ALA A 17 -7.00 -7.51 5.49
CA ALA A 17 -8.00 -6.47 5.65
C ALA A 17 -9.41 -6.89 5.18
N TYR A 18 -9.51 -7.81 4.22
CA TYR A 18 -10.81 -8.30 3.73
C TYR A 18 -11.67 -8.98 4.81
N ASN A 19 -11.07 -9.36 5.94
CA ASN A 19 -11.82 -9.95 7.06
C ASN A 19 -12.60 -8.90 7.88
N TRP A 20 -12.33 -7.59 7.69
CA TRP A 20 -12.91 -6.55 8.53
C TRP A 20 -13.28 -5.25 7.82
N ASN A 21 -12.77 -5.00 6.60
CA ASN A 21 -13.10 -3.80 5.83
C ASN A 21 -14.49 -3.87 5.20
N SER A 22 -15.06 -2.72 4.92
CA SER A 22 -16.38 -2.60 4.30
C SER A 22 -16.36 -2.96 2.80
N GLN A 23 -17.54 -3.26 2.25
CA GLN A 23 -17.69 -3.46 0.80
C GLN A 23 -17.32 -2.19 0.02
N GLY A 24 -17.55 -1.01 0.62
CA GLY A 24 -17.19 0.28 0.00
C GLY A 24 -15.69 0.41 -0.21
N ASP A 25 -14.88 0.06 0.80
CA ASP A 25 -13.41 0.05 0.70
C ASP A 25 -12.94 -0.99 -0.32
N ARG A 26 -13.48 -2.21 -0.29
CA ARG A 26 -13.10 -3.27 -1.25
C ARG A 26 -13.32 -2.81 -2.69
N LYS A 27 -14.51 -2.30 -3.00
CA LYS A 27 -14.83 -1.79 -4.35
C LYS A 27 -13.88 -0.67 -4.78
N HIS A 28 -13.54 0.24 -3.86
CA HIS A 28 -12.59 1.30 -4.14
C HIS A 28 -11.19 0.74 -4.42
N PHE A 29 -10.69 -0.14 -3.57
CA PHE A 29 -9.36 -0.76 -3.73
C PHE A 29 -9.27 -1.58 -5.02
N ASP A 30 -10.26 -2.41 -5.29
CA ASP A 30 -10.31 -3.24 -6.51
C ASP A 30 -10.30 -2.36 -7.77
N ALA A 31 -11.01 -1.23 -7.76
CA ALA A 31 -10.99 -0.28 -8.88
C ALA A 31 -9.59 0.33 -9.12
N LEU A 32 -8.82 0.60 -8.06
CA LEU A 32 -7.42 1.05 -8.19
C LEU A 32 -6.53 -0.04 -8.76
N VAL A 33 -6.64 -1.27 -8.23
CA VAL A 33 -5.85 -2.43 -8.68
C VAL A 33 -6.13 -2.78 -10.15
N VAL A 34 -7.39 -2.67 -10.59
CA VAL A 34 -7.75 -2.93 -12.01
C VAL A 34 -7.11 -1.92 -12.96
N LYS A 35 -6.97 -0.67 -12.55
CA LYS A 35 -6.37 0.41 -13.37
C LYS A 35 -4.85 0.39 -13.34
N ALA A 36 -4.23 -0.16 -12.29
CA ALA A 36 -2.79 -0.12 -12.11
C ALA A 36 -2.08 -1.11 -13.05
N ASN A 37 -1.05 -0.64 -13.74
CA ASN A 37 -0.10 -1.48 -14.50
C ASN A 37 1.19 -1.76 -13.71
N LEU A 38 1.42 -1.05 -12.60
CA LEU A 38 2.53 -1.22 -11.68
C LEU A 38 2.03 -1.16 -10.24
N ILE A 39 2.31 -2.22 -9.47
CA ILE A 39 1.91 -2.35 -8.07
C ILE A 39 3.15 -2.72 -7.24
N VAL A 40 3.38 -1.99 -6.15
CA VAL A 40 4.47 -2.27 -5.22
C VAL A 40 3.91 -2.61 -3.84
N MET A 41 4.43 -3.68 -3.24
CA MET A 41 4.01 -4.16 -1.92
C MET A 41 5.19 -4.71 -1.13
N GLY A 42 5.07 -4.74 0.18
CA GLY A 42 6.04 -5.42 1.06
C GLY A 42 5.80 -6.93 1.09
N SER A 43 6.85 -7.69 1.43
CA SER A 43 6.79 -9.16 1.48
C SER A 43 5.73 -9.70 2.44
N THR A 44 5.52 -9.06 3.60
CA THR A 44 4.44 -9.46 4.53
C THR A 44 3.06 -9.34 3.87
N THR A 45 2.82 -8.27 3.11
CA THR A 45 1.56 -8.08 2.36
C THR A 45 1.43 -9.12 1.26
N TYR A 46 2.51 -9.39 0.52
CA TYR A 46 2.54 -10.45 -0.50
C TYR A 46 2.23 -11.82 0.10
N ASP A 47 2.84 -12.18 1.22
CA ASP A 47 2.64 -13.49 1.88
C ASP A 47 1.19 -13.71 2.33
N VAL A 48 0.46 -12.63 2.66
CA VAL A 48 -0.96 -12.69 3.04
C VAL A 48 -1.89 -12.77 1.82
N ILE A 49 -1.60 -11.99 0.77
CA ILE A 49 -2.54 -11.84 -0.36
C ILE A 49 -2.25 -12.86 -1.46
N ARG A 50 -0.98 -13.21 -1.70
CA ARG A 50 -0.53 -14.12 -2.78
C ARG A 50 -1.21 -13.82 -4.12
N PRO A 51 -1.09 -12.59 -4.66
CA PRO A 51 -1.79 -12.20 -5.87
C PRO A 51 -1.29 -13.01 -7.06
N LYS A 52 -2.20 -13.52 -7.88
CA LYS A 52 -1.85 -14.23 -9.11
C LYS A 52 -1.16 -13.29 -10.09
N ALA A 53 -0.14 -13.78 -10.79
CA ALA A 53 0.48 -13.06 -11.90
C ALA A 53 -0.58 -12.71 -12.97
N LYS A 54 -0.46 -11.53 -13.57
CA LYS A 54 -1.41 -11.02 -14.57
C LYS A 54 -0.66 -10.29 -15.67
N LYS A 55 -0.86 -10.70 -16.92
CA LYS A 55 -0.27 -10.02 -18.10
C LYS A 55 -0.64 -8.53 -18.11
N GLY A 56 0.33 -7.67 -18.37
CA GLY A 56 0.15 -6.22 -18.42
C GLY A 56 0.20 -5.53 -17.04
N VAL A 57 0.43 -6.27 -15.95
CA VAL A 57 0.60 -5.71 -14.59
C VAL A 57 1.88 -6.23 -13.99
N LEU A 58 2.84 -5.34 -13.74
CA LEU A 58 4.05 -5.67 -12.98
C LEU A 58 3.79 -5.48 -11.49
N ARG A 59 4.02 -6.52 -10.71
CA ARG A 59 4.01 -6.49 -9.25
C ARG A 59 5.43 -6.61 -8.73
N ILE A 60 5.82 -5.66 -7.90
CA ILE A 60 7.12 -5.64 -7.23
C ILE A 60 6.91 -5.92 -5.75
N VAL A 61 7.58 -6.92 -5.24
CA VAL A 61 7.61 -7.26 -3.82
C VAL A 61 8.94 -6.79 -3.24
N MET A 62 8.90 -5.75 -2.43
CA MET A 62 10.08 -5.25 -1.73
C MET A 62 10.35 -6.07 -0.46
N THR A 63 11.56 -6.59 -0.35
CA THR A 63 11.97 -7.44 0.77
C THR A 63 13.49 -7.39 0.96
N SER A 64 13.96 -7.47 2.21
CA SER A 64 15.39 -7.62 2.51
C SER A 64 15.95 -9.02 2.15
N LYS A 65 15.08 -9.99 1.84
CA LYS A 65 15.44 -11.39 1.58
C LYS A 65 14.82 -11.89 0.27
N PRO A 66 15.16 -11.33 -0.90
CA PRO A 66 14.58 -11.77 -2.18
C PRO A 66 14.79 -13.25 -2.47
N ALA A 67 15.95 -13.82 -2.09
CA ALA A 67 16.24 -15.24 -2.26
C ALA A 67 15.20 -16.19 -1.62
N ARG A 68 14.45 -15.74 -0.61
CA ARG A 68 13.33 -16.52 -0.02
C ARG A 68 12.22 -16.84 -1.03
N TYR A 69 12.14 -16.07 -2.08
CA TYR A 69 11.08 -16.15 -3.09
C TYR A 69 11.59 -16.67 -4.44
N SER A 70 12.81 -17.24 -4.45
CA SER A 70 13.41 -17.82 -5.65
C SER A 70 12.48 -18.83 -6.31
N GLY A 71 12.29 -18.72 -7.62
CA GLY A 71 11.39 -19.56 -8.40
C GLY A 71 9.91 -19.14 -8.36
N GLN A 72 9.56 -18.06 -7.66
CA GLN A 72 8.20 -17.48 -7.67
C GLN A 72 8.08 -16.30 -8.64
N GLU A 73 9.18 -15.82 -9.20
CA GLU A 73 9.22 -14.72 -10.14
C GLU A 73 8.50 -15.10 -11.44
N VAL A 74 7.81 -14.13 -12.03
CA VAL A 74 7.19 -14.27 -13.35
C VAL A 74 7.61 -13.09 -14.21
N ALA A 75 8.33 -13.36 -15.28
CA ALA A 75 8.91 -12.33 -16.14
C ALA A 75 7.88 -11.28 -16.57
N GLY A 76 8.15 -9.99 -16.26
CA GLY A 76 7.27 -8.86 -16.57
C GLY A 76 5.97 -8.80 -15.76
N GLN A 77 5.77 -9.68 -14.75
CA GLN A 77 4.52 -9.73 -13.96
C GLN A 77 4.76 -9.78 -12.45
N LEU A 78 5.82 -10.44 -11.98
CA LEU A 78 6.15 -10.54 -10.55
C LEU A 78 7.66 -10.54 -10.35
N GLU A 79 8.14 -9.59 -9.56
CA GLU A 79 9.55 -9.38 -9.24
C GLU A 79 9.74 -9.20 -7.73
N PHE A 80 10.82 -9.76 -7.17
CA PHE A 80 11.23 -9.57 -5.78
C PHE A 80 12.54 -8.80 -5.74
N THR A 81 12.63 -7.75 -4.92
CA THR A 81 13.81 -6.89 -4.89
C THR A 81 14.12 -6.36 -3.50
N SER A 82 15.41 -6.13 -3.25
CA SER A 82 15.93 -5.43 -2.08
C SER A 82 16.43 -4.01 -2.41
N GLU A 83 16.10 -3.51 -3.59
CA GLU A 83 16.44 -2.12 -3.96
C GLU A 83 15.86 -1.13 -2.96
N ASP A 84 16.56 -0.02 -2.75
CA ASP A 84 15.97 1.11 -2.05
C ASP A 84 14.86 1.79 -2.90
N PRO A 85 13.90 2.51 -2.28
CA PRO A 85 12.77 3.07 -3.01
C PRO A 85 13.15 4.05 -4.11
N ARG A 86 14.20 4.87 -3.93
CA ARG A 86 14.62 5.86 -4.95
C ARG A 86 15.18 5.18 -6.18
N SER A 87 16.06 4.20 -5.99
CA SER A 87 16.61 3.37 -7.06
C SER A 87 15.53 2.60 -7.81
N LEU A 88 14.59 2.00 -7.08
CA LEU A 88 13.44 1.30 -7.66
C LEU A 88 12.61 2.23 -8.53
N VAL A 89 12.19 3.38 -8.01
CA VAL A 89 11.35 4.35 -8.76
C VAL A 89 12.09 4.86 -9.99
N ALA A 90 13.39 5.19 -9.88
CA ALA A 90 14.21 5.62 -11.01
C ALA A 90 14.32 4.56 -12.11
N ARG A 91 14.51 3.28 -11.73
CA ARG A 91 14.55 2.15 -12.65
C ARG A 91 13.21 1.96 -13.38
N LEU A 92 12.11 2.05 -12.65
CA LEU A 92 10.76 1.88 -13.20
C LEU A 92 10.37 3.04 -14.13
N ALA A 93 10.74 4.27 -13.77
CA ALA A 93 10.54 5.44 -14.62
C ALA A 93 11.28 5.31 -15.97
N LYS A 94 12.53 4.80 -15.96
CA LYS A 94 13.30 4.48 -17.19
C LYS A 94 12.61 3.41 -18.04
N LYS A 95 11.84 2.50 -17.45
CA LYS A 95 11.02 1.50 -18.14
C LYS A 95 9.68 2.06 -18.65
N GLY A 96 9.40 3.36 -18.45
CA GLY A 96 8.21 4.04 -18.94
C GLY A 96 7.00 4.01 -18.00
N TYR A 97 7.14 3.49 -16.78
CA TYR A 97 6.07 3.57 -15.77
C TYR A 97 5.94 5.00 -15.24
N LYS A 98 4.74 5.57 -15.33
CA LYS A 98 4.44 6.95 -14.87
C LYS A 98 3.79 6.98 -13.49
N GLU A 99 3.09 5.91 -13.13
CA GLU A 99 2.34 5.78 -11.89
C GLU A 99 2.68 4.45 -11.21
N LEU A 100 2.70 4.46 -9.90
CA LEU A 100 2.96 3.31 -9.05
C LEU A 100 1.88 3.25 -7.97
N LEU A 101 1.15 2.14 -7.89
CA LEU A 101 0.24 1.86 -6.79
C LEU A 101 0.99 1.21 -5.63
N LEU A 102 1.25 1.98 -4.55
CA LEU A 102 1.85 1.47 -3.32
C LEU A 102 0.78 0.85 -2.42
N VAL A 103 0.87 -0.46 -2.18
CA VAL A 103 -0.16 -1.20 -1.42
C VAL A 103 0.23 -1.40 0.07
N GLY A 104 1.43 -0.96 0.45
CA GLY A 104 1.92 -1.05 1.83
C GLY A 104 2.52 -2.44 2.15
N GLY A 105 2.66 -2.94 3.40
CA GLY A 105 2.25 -2.51 4.71
C GLY A 105 3.01 -1.32 5.31
N GLY A 106 2.86 -1.17 6.63
CA GLY A 106 3.35 0.00 7.37
C GLY A 106 4.83 0.30 7.16
N GLY A 107 5.71 -0.71 7.22
CA GLY A 107 7.14 -0.52 6.99
C GLY A 107 7.46 0.01 5.60
N LEU A 108 6.78 -0.51 4.58
CA LEU A 108 6.97 -0.02 3.23
C LEU A 108 6.45 1.42 3.07
N ASN A 109 5.29 1.74 3.65
CA ASN A 109 4.77 3.10 3.67
C ASN A 109 5.76 4.07 4.31
N SER A 110 6.30 3.73 5.49
CA SER A 110 7.31 4.54 6.19
C SER A 110 8.52 4.83 5.30
N THR A 111 9.01 3.81 4.59
CA THR A 111 10.18 3.92 3.72
C THR A 111 9.92 4.86 2.53
N PHE A 112 8.74 4.77 1.90
CA PHE A 112 8.35 5.66 0.80
C PHE A 112 8.07 7.09 1.26
N PHE A 113 7.43 7.29 2.42
CA PHE A 113 7.23 8.62 3.01
C PHE A 113 8.56 9.28 3.36
N LYS A 114 9.49 8.56 4.02
CA LYS A 114 10.85 9.06 4.32
C LYS A 114 11.62 9.46 3.06
N ALA A 115 11.43 8.73 1.97
CA ALA A 115 12.06 9.03 0.69
C ALA A 115 11.41 10.21 -0.06
N GLY A 116 10.26 10.74 0.39
CA GLY A 116 9.50 11.79 -0.29
C GLY A 116 8.91 11.33 -1.64
N LEU A 117 8.58 10.03 -1.76
CA LEU A 117 8.12 9.39 -3.00
C LEU A 117 6.61 9.12 -3.03
N VAL A 118 5.87 9.68 -2.08
CA VAL A 118 4.40 9.59 -2.06
C VAL A 118 3.83 10.89 -2.58
N ASP A 119 3.15 10.86 -3.72
CA ASP A 119 2.48 12.05 -4.27
C ASP A 119 1.03 12.17 -3.80
N GLU A 120 0.37 11.04 -3.59
CA GLU A 120 -1.01 10.97 -3.10
C GLU A 120 -1.13 9.85 -2.04
N PHE A 121 -1.81 10.16 -0.95
CA PHE A 121 -2.12 9.19 0.09
C PHE A 121 -3.64 9.03 0.24
N TRP A 122 -4.13 7.85 -0.16
CA TRP A 122 -5.54 7.49 -0.08
C TRP A 122 -5.77 6.60 1.12
N LEU A 123 -6.57 7.08 2.08
CA LEU A 123 -6.85 6.42 3.34
C LEU A 123 -8.34 6.17 3.51
N THR A 124 -8.73 4.91 3.60
CA THR A 124 -10.06 4.54 4.09
C THR A 124 -10.00 4.35 5.60
N ILE A 125 -10.89 5.03 6.33
CA ILE A 125 -11.05 4.85 7.77
C ILE A 125 -12.36 4.10 8.00
N GLU A 126 -12.23 2.89 8.53
CA GLU A 126 -13.39 2.11 9.00
C GLU A 126 -13.78 2.53 10.41
N PRO A 127 -15.07 2.64 10.74
CA PRO A 127 -15.55 3.03 12.08
C PRO A 127 -15.36 1.90 13.11
N LYS A 128 -14.11 1.51 13.32
CA LYS A 128 -13.67 0.41 14.20
C LYS A 128 -12.48 0.83 15.03
N ILE A 129 -12.33 0.25 16.22
CA ILE A 129 -11.17 0.38 17.11
C ILE A 129 -10.65 -1.02 17.39
N PHE A 130 -9.36 -1.26 17.21
CA PHE A 130 -8.76 -2.57 17.40
C PHE A 130 -7.81 -2.64 18.61
N GLY A 131 -7.24 -1.52 19.03
CA GLY A 131 -6.23 -1.43 20.09
C GLY A 131 -4.90 -2.06 19.68
N LYS A 132 -4.87 -3.37 19.37
CA LYS A 132 -3.69 -4.09 18.91
C LYS A 132 -3.73 -4.30 17.39
N GLY A 133 -2.57 -4.20 16.74
CA GLY A 133 -2.40 -4.41 15.30
C GLY A 133 -1.25 -3.57 14.73
N LYS A 134 -0.89 -3.83 13.48
CA LYS A 134 0.11 -3.03 12.76
C LYS A 134 -0.46 -1.65 12.43
N MET A 135 0.40 -0.65 12.37
CA MET A 135 0.05 0.74 12.07
C MET A 135 0.15 1.04 10.56
N ILE A 136 -0.48 2.14 10.13
CA ILE A 136 -0.37 2.70 8.77
C ILE A 136 1.09 2.93 8.38
N VAL A 137 1.91 3.40 9.31
CA VAL A 137 3.37 3.53 9.25
C VAL A 137 3.98 2.84 10.46
N ASP A 138 5.22 2.37 10.34
CA ASP A 138 5.94 1.77 11.46
C ASP A 138 6.30 2.82 12.51
N ASP A 139 6.58 2.37 13.73
CA ASP A 139 7.10 3.19 14.82
C ASP A 139 8.52 3.66 14.48
N THR A 140 8.60 4.81 13.84
CA THR A 140 9.85 5.41 13.36
C THR A 140 9.67 6.93 13.24
N PRO A 141 10.69 7.74 13.53
CA PRO A 141 10.60 9.18 13.33
C PRO A 141 10.20 9.53 11.89
N LEU A 142 9.04 10.13 11.75
CA LEU A 142 8.48 10.57 10.47
C LEU A 142 7.68 11.85 10.72
N ASP A 143 8.02 12.92 10.01
CA ASP A 143 7.27 14.17 10.01
C ASP A 143 6.88 14.51 8.58
N VAL A 144 5.61 14.31 8.25
CA VAL A 144 5.05 14.57 6.92
C VAL A 144 3.75 15.33 7.05
N ASN A 145 3.76 16.58 6.65
CA ASN A 145 2.56 17.39 6.62
C ASN A 145 1.68 16.98 5.43
N LEU A 146 0.41 16.68 5.71
CA LEU A 146 -0.56 16.29 4.71
C LEU A 146 -1.61 17.38 4.50
N GLN A 147 -2.01 17.60 3.26
CA GLN A 147 -3.14 18.43 2.89
C GLN A 147 -4.29 17.54 2.42
N LEU A 148 -5.45 17.66 3.07
CA LEU A 148 -6.66 16.98 2.61
C LEU A 148 -7.13 17.62 1.30
N GLU A 149 -7.26 16.81 0.25
CA GLU A 149 -7.81 17.24 -1.04
C GLU A 149 -9.30 16.94 -1.16
N THR A 150 -9.68 15.71 -0.83
CA THR A 150 -11.10 15.29 -0.89
C THR A 150 -11.41 14.30 0.22
N PHE A 151 -12.67 14.21 0.56
CA PHE A 151 -13.19 13.14 1.41
C PHE A 151 -14.55 12.66 0.90
N LYS A 152 -14.87 11.39 1.18
CA LYS A 152 -16.15 10.79 0.81
C LYS A 152 -16.59 9.78 1.86
N LYS A 153 -17.85 9.82 2.25
CA LYS A 153 -18.51 8.76 3.03
C LYS A 153 -18.86 7.60 2.09
N LEU A 154 -18.39 6.38 2.38
CA LEU A 154 -18.58 5.21 1.50
C LEU A 154 -19.82 4.38 1.82
N ASN A 155 -20.35 4.46 3.05
CA ASN A 155 -21.53 3.72 3.51
C ASN A 155 -22.25 4.46 4.64
N LEU A 156 -23.40 3.93 5.06
CA LEU A 156 -24.20 4.52 6.15
C LEU A 156 -23.53 4.39 7.52
N ASP A 157 -22.68 3.37 7.73
CA ASP A 157 -21.97 3.12 9.00
C ASP A 157 -20.87 4.15 9.27
N GLY A 158 -20.47 4.95 8.28
CA GLY A 158 -19.51 6.04 8.47
C GLY A 158 -18.09 5.71 8.01
N THR A 159 -17.89 4.70 7.16
CA THR A 159 -16.60 4.49 6.49
C THR A 159 -16.25 5.72 5.65
N LEU A 160 -15.07 6.30 5.88
CA LEU A 160 -14.60 7.51 5.20
C LEU A 160 -13.43 7.16 4.28
N LEU A 161 -13.48 7.65 3.04
CA LEU A 161 -12.34 7.68 2.13
C LEU A 161 -11.78 9.10 2.10
N LEU A 162 -10.50 9.22 2.41
CA LEU A 162 -9.76 10.47 2.47
C LEU A 162 -8.64 10.42 1.43
N LYS A 163 -8.48 11.49 0.68
CA LYS A 163 -7.35 11.69 -0.24
C LYS A 163 -6.51 12.85 0.25
N TYR A 164 -5.25 12.59 0.51
CA TYR A 164 -4.27 13.58 0.93
C TYR A 164 -3.15 13.73 -0.10
N LYS A 165 -2.56 14.91 -0.13
CA LYS A 165 -1.23 15.17 -0.71
C LYS A 165 -0.23 15.51 0.38
N PRO A 166 0.97 14.91 0.39
CA PRO A 166 2.08 15.43 1.18
C PRO A 166 2.43 16.85 0.73
N LYS A 167 2.56 17.75 1.71
CA LYS A 167 3.09 19.10 1.44
C LYS A 167 4.57 18.97 1.14
N LYS A 168 5.01 19.53 0.04
CA LYS A 168 6.46 19.68 -0.24
C LYS A 168 7.01 20.68 0.75
N SER A 169 8.02 20.27 1.52
CA SER A 169 8.86 21.17 2.33
C SER A 169 9.78 21.98 1.44
#